data_c694c4ecaa1a44c13251361c6a723b87
#
_entry.id   c694c4ecaa1a44c13251361c6a723b87
#
_cell.length_a   1.000
_cell.length_b   1.000
_cell.length_c   1.000
_cell.angle_alpha   90.00
_cell.angle_beta   90.00
_cell.angle_gamma   90.00
#
_symmetry.space_group_name_H-M   'P 1'
#
loop_
_entity.id
_entity.type
_entity.pdbx_description
1 polymer ?
#
loop_
_entity_poly.entity_id
_entity_poly.type
_entity_poly.pdbx_seq_one_letter_code
_entity_poly.pdbx_strand_id
1 'polypeptide(L)'
;MGAGESENGAGSSAVMYGVAGAGVGGCVMIPLAVAGAVPLIIIFGGLGVLLAPLIALILLFGGGGGSADDYSSDNDTANQMVAVLRGDGKGELDTATVPSDLVDPIKKAGEQCDAIGPIVIASQLEKASGFNSTLVGPHGETGIAQLTPDTFSQYGKDDDDNGKTQATDNKDSIMALGRHMCDLASQGQTLLDNGTVVKTTDKDGNTTNSVLDLALAGHAVGMDAVKAAKGVPQSNDALSYVLAIRAQFAKYQGIAAPPSGATPGVTPTSTPTGTN
;
A
#
# COMPACT_ATOMS: atom_id res chain seq x y z
N MET A 1 4.54 68.53 -2.63
CA MET A 1 4.30 68.72 -1.18
C MET A 1 3.54 67.50 -0.73
N GLY A 2 4.00 66.59 0.09
CA GLY A 2 5.17 66.48 0.93
C GLY A 2 5.39 65.01 1.20
N ALA A 3 6.61 64.73 1.49
CA ALA A 3 7.22 63.44 1.83
C ALA A 3 6.76 62.91 3.19
N GLY A 4 6.98 61.62 3.38
CA GLY A 4 6.89 60.94 4.68
C GLY A 4 7.37 59.52 4.59
N GLU A 5 8.66 59.32 4.70
CA GLU A 5 9.34 58.06 5.01
C GLU A 5 9.11 57.66 6.46
N SER A 6 9.08 56.37 6.76
CA SER A 6 9.66 55.75 7.98
C SER A 6 9.25 54.28 8.03
N GLU A 7 10.15 53.36 7.79
CA GLU A 7 11.10 52.60 8.62
C GLU A 7 10.48 51.58 9.58
N ASN A 8 10.92 50.32 9.33
CA ASN A 8 11.39 49.27 10.23
C ASN A 8 10.50 48.75 11.38
N GLY A 9 10.40 47.42 11.40
CA GLY A 9 10.02 46.69 12.61
C GLY A 9 9.94 45.16 12.39
N ALA A 10 11.07 44.51 12.31
CA ALA A 10 11.17 43.08 12.51
C ALA A 10 10.78 42.76 13.98
N GLY A 11 9.75 41.95 14.15
CA GLY A 11 9.29 41.46 15.45
C GLY A 11 9.22 39.96 15.47
N SER A 12 10.28 39.30 15.88
CA SER A 12 10.32 37.91 16.27
C SER A 12 9.53 37.73 17.56
N SER A 13 8.34 37.10 17.50
CA SER A 13 7.61 36.69 18.71
C SER A 13 8.08 35.31 19.16
N ALA A 14 9.04 35.30 20.10
CA ALA A 14 9.38 34.14 20.88
C ALA A 14 8.29 33.89 21.92
N VAL A 15 7.59 32.77 21.80
CA VAL A 15 6.64 32.30 22.83
C VAL A 15 7.42 31.62 23.94
N MET A 16 7.57 32.30 25.06
CA MET A 16 8.14 31.75 26.29
C MET A 16 7.05 30.95 27.01
N TYR A 17 7.23 29.65 27.11
CA TYR A 17 6.49 28.83 28.08
C TYR A 17 7.22 28.85 29.41
N GLY A 18 6.69 29.60 30.36
CA GLY A 18 7.13 29.55 31.76
C GLY A 18 6.52 28.34 32.46
N VAL A 19 7.37 27.46 32.94
CA VAL A 19 6.99 26.45 33.95
C VAL A 19 7.62 26.87 35.26
N ALA A 20 6.79 27.35 36.17
CA ALA A 20 7.16 27.53 37.58
C ALA A 20 6.86 26.22 38.32
N GLY A 21 7.88 25.63 38.93
CA GLY A 21 7.76 24.45 39.78
C GLY A 21 8.99 24.39 40.70
N ALA A 22 8.85 24.79 41.93
CA ALA A 22 9.85 24.77 42.98
C ALA A 22 10.16 23.37 43.45
N GLY A 23 11.43 23.08 43.78
CA GLY A 23 11.75 21.92 44.60
C GLY A 23 13.20 21.39 44.50
N VAL A 24 14.09 22.01 45.28
CA VAL A 24 15.22 21.42 46.07
C VAL A 24 16.24 20.47 45.39
N GLY A 25 17.45 20.99 45.24
CA GLY A 25 18.64 20.36 45.80
C GLY A 25 19.47 19.41 44.92
N GLY A 26 20.66 19.84 44.57
CA GLY A 26 21.76 18.92 44.25
C GLY A 26 22.51 19.17 42.96
N CYS A 27 23.33 20.24 42.90
CA CYS A 27 24.41 20.32 41.90
C CYS A 27 25.45 19.25 42.21
N VAL A 28 25.58 18.24 41.36
CA VAL A 28 26.79 17.40 41.31
C VAL A 28 27.50 17.75 40.02
N MET A 29 28.62 18.47 40.16
CA MET A 29 29.60 18.66 39.10
C MET A 29 30.40 17.39 38.94
N ILE A 30 30.29 16.72 37.80
CA ILE A 30 31.18 15.63 37.41
C ILE A 30 32.08 16.16 36.26
N PRO A 31 33.42 16.06 36.40
CA PRO A 31 34.33 16.55 35.37
C PRO A 31 34.31 15.68 34.13
N LEU A 32 34.26 16.33 32.98
CA LEU A 32 34.46 15.72 31.67
C LEU A 32 35.92 15.30 31.52
N ALA A 33 36.18 14.02 31.47
CA ALA A 33 37.29 13.44 30.71
C ALA A 33 37.17 11.91 30.74
N VAL A 34 36.64 11.33 29.67
CA VAL A 34 37.11 10.06 29.04
C VAL A 34 36.39 9.94 27.70
N ALA A 35 37.14 9.96 26.62
CA ALA A 35 36.68 9.60 25.31
C ALA A 35 36.30 8.11 25.22
N GLY A 36 35.19 7.80 24.62
CA GLY A 36 34.85 6.44 24.24
C GLY A 36 33.45 6.03 24.69
N ALA A 37 32.53 5.94 23.72
CA ALA A 37 31.25 5.28 23.81
C ALA A 37 30.31 5.77 24.94
N VAL A 38 29.59 6.84 24.68
CA VAL A 38 28.42 7.20 25.47
C VAL A 38 27.25 6.35 25.00
N PRO A 39 26.74 5.39 25.83
CA PRO A 39 25.42 4.84 25.58
C PRO A 39 24.41 5.95 25.84
N LEU A 40 23.59 6.22 24.86
CA LEU A 40 22.46 7.15 24.92
C LEU A 40 21.37 6.50 25.80
N ILE A 41 21.63 6.47 27.12
CA ILE A 41 20.68 6.03 28.13
C ILE A 41 20.35 7.25 28.95
N ILE A 42 19.36 8.00 28.55
CA ILE A 42 18.52 8.80 29.46
C ILE A 42 17.33 9.28 28.64
N ILE A 43 16.21 9.12 29.25
CA ILE A 43 14.89 9.66 29.00
C ILE A 43 13.92 8.57 28.49
N PHE A 44 13.50 7.75 29.44
CA PHE A 44 12.11 7.34 29.61
C PHE A 44 12.02 6.59 30.94
N GLY A 45 11.73 7.31 32.00
CA GLY A 45 11.46 6.73 33.31
C GLY A 45 10.29 5.76 33.22
N GLY A 46 10.48 4.54 33.62
CA GLY A 46 9.45 3.51 33.78
C GLY A 46 9.35 2.47 32.66
N LEU A 47 9.59 2.81 31.38
CA LEU A 47 9.49 1.84 30.29
C LEU A 47 10.82 1.14 29.96
N GLY A 48 11.95 1.76 30.27
CA GLY A 48 13.28 1.23 29.98
C GLY A 48 13.65 -0.02 30.75
N VAL A 49 13.09 -0.21 31.96
CA VAL A 49 13.36 -1.38 32.80
C VAL A 49 12.70 -2.66 32.25
N LEU A 50 11.60 -2.52 31.52
CA LEU A 50 10.89 -3.66 30.90
C LEU A 50 11.45 -4.03 29.51
N LEU A 51 12.10 -3.08 28.82
CA LEU A 51 12.67 -3.34 27.48
C LEU A 51 14.11 -3.85 27.53
N ALA A 52 14.87 -3.54 28.58
CA ALA A 52 16.24 -4.00 28.72
C ALA A 52 16.41 -5.54 28.70
N PRO A 53 15.58 -6.33 29.42
CA PRO A 53 15.67 -7.78 29.35
C PRO A 53 15.21 -8.33 27.99
N LEU A 54 14.30 -7.64 27.30
CA LEU A 54 13.82 -8.06 25.98
C LEU A 54 14.89 -7.80 24.89
N ILE A 55 15.60 -6.69 24.97
CA ILE A 55 16.73 -6.38 24.09
C ILE A 55 17.91 -7.34 24.38
N ALA A 56 18.18 -7.63 25.65
CA ALA A 56 19.20 -8.62 26.03
C ALA A 56 18.83 -10.04 25.56
N LEU A 57 17.55 -10.39 25.59
CA LEU A 57 17.06 -11.67 25.08
C LEU A 57 17.23 -11.74 23.54
N ILE A 58 16.91 -10.67 22.83
CA ILE A 58 17.10 -10.59 21.37
C ILE A 58 18.58 -10.67 21.00
N LEU A 59 19.47 -10.03 21.77
CA LEU A 59 20.93 -10.10 21.53
C LEU A 59 21.55 -11.43 21.95
N LEU A 60 20.98 -12.15 22.92
CA LEU A 60 21.47 -13.46 23.38
C LEU A 60 20.92 -14.62 22.54
N PHE A 61 19.70 -14.52 22.03
CA PHE A 61 19.06 -15.57 21.22
C PHE A 61 18.99 -15.24 19.73
N GLY A 62 19.14 -13.96 19.34
CA GLY A 62 19.25 -13.53 17.95
C GLY A 62 20.66 -13.62 17.37
N GLY A 63 21.64 -14.05 18.16
CA GLY A 63 23.02 -14.30 17.72
C GLY A 63 23.24 -15.68 17.10
N GLY A 64 22.26 -16.23 16.41
CA GLY A 64 22.46 -17.33 15.46
C GLY A 64 23.19 -16.76 14.23
N GLY A 65 24.43 -17.21 14.01
CA GLY A 65 25.26 -16.80 12.87
C GLY A 65 24.57 -17.12 11.55
N GLY A 66 23.76 -16.17 11.05
CA GLY A 66 23.34 -16.13 9.68
C GLY A 66 24.55 -15.74 8.84
N SER A 67 24.90 -16.57 7.87
CA SER A 67 25.97 -16.28 6.88
C SER A 67 25.61 -14.96 6.18
N ALA A 68 26.62 -14.19 5.77
CA ALA A 68 26.43 -12.92 5.05
C ALA A 68 25.58 -13.08 3.77
N ASP A 69 25.44 -14.30 3.30
CA ASP A 69 24.63 -14.66 2.12
C ASP A 69 23.10 -14.60 2.39
N ASP A 70 22.64 -14.79 3.65
CA ASP A 70 21.23 -14.68 4.02
C ASP A 70 20.74 -13.21 3.99
N TYR A 71 21.59 -12.26 4.40
CA TYR A 71 21.24 -10.84 4.39
C TYR A 71 21.13 -10.24 2.97
N SER A 72 21.85 -10.79 2.00
CA SER A 72 21.76 -10.36 0.60
C SER A 72 20.43 -10.81 -0.02
N SER A 73 20.00 -12.03 0.26
CA SER A 73 18.73 -12.59 -0.23
C SER A 73 17.52 -11.80 0.30
N ASP A 74 17.53 -11.43 1.58
CA ASP A 74 16.45 -10.64 2.18
C ASP A 74 16.36 -9.22 1.59
N ASN A 75 17.50 -8.59 1.30
CA ASN A 75 17.55 -7.29 0.67
C ASN A 75 17.08 -7.35 -0.79
N ASP A 76 17.42 -8.40 -1.53
CA ASP A 76 16.98 -8.56 -2.92
C ASP A 76 15.47 -8.76 -2.99
N THR A 77 14.89 -9.57 -2.11
CA THR A 77 13.44 -9.76 -1.98
C THR A 77 12.75 -8.46 -1.60
N ALA A 78 13.29 -7.72 -0.64
CA ALA A 78 12.73 -6.42 -0.23
C ALA A 78 12.78 -5.40 -1.37
N ASN A 79 13.88 -5.35 -2.12
CA ASN A 79 14.01 -4.46 -3.29
C ASN A 79 13.04 -4.84 -4.41
N GLN A 80 12.84 -6.14 -4.66
CA GLN A 80 11.85 -6.63 -5.61
C GLN A 80 10.43 -6.24 -5.19
N MET A 81 10.07 -6.42 -3.93
CA MET A 81 8.77 -6.00 -3.40
C MET A 81 8.53 -4.50 -3.59
N VAL A 82 9.53 -3.66 -3.28
CA VAL A 82 9.43 -2.21 -3.49
C VAL A 82 9.26 -1.87 -4.97
N ALA A 83 10.00 -2.51 -5.86
CA ALA A 83 9.87 -2.30 -7.31
C ALA A 83 8.47 -2.69 -7.82
N VAL A 84 7.89 -3.77 -7.30
CA VAL A 84 6.55 -4.24 -7.66
C VAL A 84 5.47 -3.30 -7.12
N LEU A 85 5.57 -2.84 -5.87
CA LEU A 85 4.64 -1.85 -5.30
C LEU A 85 4.61 -0.55 -6.11
N ARG A 86 5.76 -0.16 -6.70
CA ARG A 86 5.90 0.99 -7.59
C ARG A 86 5.51 0.69 -9.04
N GLY A 87 5.41 -0.59 -9.40
CA GLY A 87 5.08 -1.07 -10.74
C GLY A 87 3.68 -0.67 -11.20
N ASP A 88 3.40 -0.94 -12.46
CA ASP A 88 2.12 -0.61 -13.10
C ASP A 88 1.09 -1.76 -13.06
N GLY A 89 1.42 -2.87 -12.39
CA GLY A 89 0.53 -4.03 -12.27
C GLY A 89 0.30 -4.80 -13.56
N LYS A 90 1.17 -4.63 -14.59
CA LYS A 90 1.07 -5.29 -15.90
C LYS A 90 1.89 -6.59 -16.00
N GLY A 91 2.55 -6.98 -14.92
CA GLY A 91 3.30 -8.23 -14.88
C GLY A 91 2.43 -9.47 -15.12
N GLU A 92 3.07 -10.61 -15.23
CA GLU A 92 2.36 -11.88 -15.35
C GLU A 92 1.63 -12.21 -14.04
N LEU A 93 0.36 -12.62 -14.15
CA LEU A 93 -0.45 -13.04 -13.01
C LEU A 93 0.00 -14.42 -12.55
N ASP A 94 0.40 -14.55 -11.30
CA ASP A 94 0.57 -15.87 -10.68
C ASP A 94 -0.81 -16.53 -10.48
N THR A 95 -1.10 -17.49 -11.35
CA THR A 95 -2.40 -18.16 -11.40
C THR A 95 -2.72 -18.99 -10.17
N ALA A 96 -1.72 -19.30 -9.32
CA ALA A 96 -1.94 -20.01 -8.06
C ALA A 96 -2.55 -19.10 -6.97
N THR A 97 -2.54 -17.80 -7.17
CA THR A 97 -3.03 -16.82 -6.19
C THR A 97 -4.49 -16.43 -6.34
N VAL A 98 -5.13 -16.88 -7.42
CA VAL A 98 -6.55 -16.60 -7.73
C VAL A 98 -7.34 -17.90 -7.91
N PRO A 99 -8.68 -17.90 -7.71
CA PRO A 99 -9.51 -19.06 -8.05
C PRO A 99 -9.33 -19.46 -9.52
N SER A 100 -9.20 -20.76 -9.77
CA SER A 100 -8.82 -21.29 -11.09
C SER A 100 -9.81 -20.96 -12.22
N ASP A 101 -11.09 -20.86 -11.89
CA ASP A 101 -12.18 -20.47 -12.81
C ASP A 101 -12.18 -18.98 -13.15
N LEU A 102 -11.48 -18.14 -12.39
CA LEU A 102 -11.38 -16.71 -12.60
C LEU A 102 -10.10 -16.29 -13.34
N VAL A 103 -9.14 -17.20 -13.53
CA VAL A 103 -7.86 -16.89 -14.19
C VAL A 103 -8.06 -16.27 -15.57
N ASP A 104 -8.82 -16.94 -16.42
CA ASP A 104 -9.05 -16.49 -17.80
C ASP A 104 -9.80 -15.16 -17.89
N PRO A 105 -10.95 -14.96 -17.18
CA PRO A 105 -11.60 -13.66 -17.20
C PRO A 105 -10.74 -12.53 -16.63
N ILE A 106 -9.94 -12.77 -15.59
CA ILE A 106 -9.03 -11.78 -15.02
C ILE A 106 -7.96 -11.37 -16.04
N LYS A 107 -7.33 -12.34 -16.71
CA LYS A 107 -6.34 -12.05 -17.77
C LYS A 107 -6.95 -11.25 -18.90
N LYS A 108 -8.11 -11.67 -19.42
CA LYS A 108 -8.82 -10.96 -20.49
C LYS A 108 -9.24 -9.55 -20.10
N ALA A 109 -9.69 -9.35 -18.88
CA ALA A 109 -10.03 -8.02 -18.37
C ALA A 109 -8.80 -7.11 -18.28
N GLY A 110 -7.65 -7.64 -17.88
CA GLY A 110 -6.39 -6.92 -17.80
C GLY A 110 -5.72 -6.65 -19.15
N GLU A 111 -6.21 -7.28 -20.25
CA GLU A 111 -5.72 -7.10 -21.62
C GLU A 111 -6.56 -6.11 -22.43
N GLN A 112 -7.61 -5.52 -21.87
CA GLN A 112 -8.53 -4.63 -22.61
C GLN A 112 -7.90 -3.30 -22.99
N CYS A 113 -6.86 -2.86 -22.28
CA CYS A 113 -6.08 -1.67 -22.62
C CYS A 113 -4.67 -1.74 -22.01
N ASP A 114 -3.75 -0.97 -22.57
CA ASP A 114 -2.35 -0.95 -22.12
C ASP A 114 -2.14 -0.36 -20.71
N ALA A 115 -3.12 0.31 -20.14
CA ALA A 115 -2.97 0.99 -18.86
C ALA A 115 -3.24 0.09 -17.64
N ILE A 116 -4.04 -0.97 -17.83
CA ILE A 116 -4.50 -1.84 -16.75
C ILE A 116 -4.05 -3.27 -17.01
N GLY A 117 -3.40 -3.88 -16.03
CA GLY A 117 -2.93 -5.28 -16.13
C GLY A 117 -3.76 -6.26 -15.30
N PRO A 118 -3.57 -7.57 -15.50
CA PRO A 118 -4.33 -8.62 -14.80
C PRO A 118 -4.09 -8.61 -13.30
N ILE A 119 -2.92 -8.17 -12.85
CA ILE A 119 -2.58 -8.02 -11.42
C ILE A 119 -3.47 -6.94 -10.77
N VAL A 120 -3.71 -5.82 -11.47
CA VAL A 120 -4.61 -4.76 -11.00
C VAL A 120 -6.04 -5.30 -10.85
N ILE A 121 -6.54 -6.03 -11.87
CA ILE A 121 -7.88 -6.62 -11.82
C ILE A 121 -8.00 -7.61 -10.65
N ALA A 122 -7.06 -8.54 -10.48
CA ALA A 122 -7.07 -9.49 -9.38
C ALA A 122 -7.07 -8.79 -8.00
N SER A 123 -6.22 -7.76 -7.86
CA SER A 123 -6.13 -6.95 -6.63
C SER A 123 -7.44 -6.24 -6.31
N GLN A 124 -8.12 -5.70 -7.33
CA GLN A 124 -9.41 -5.03 -7.15
C GLN A 124 -10.52 -6.01 -6.77
N LEU A 125 -10.59 -7.18 -7.41
CA LEU A 125 -11.59 -8.22 -7.08
C LEU A 125 -11.43 -8.74 -5.65
N GLU A 126 -10.19 -8.97 -5.20
CA GLU A 126 -9.94 -9.35 -3.81
C GLU A 126 -10.36 -8.24 -2.84
N LYS A 127 -10.00 -7.00 -3.13
CA LYS A 127 -10.37 -5.84 -2.30
C LYS A 127 -11.87 -5.60 -2.26
N ALA A 128 -12.55 -5.80 -3.39
CA ALA A 128 -13.99 -5.55 -3.52
C ALA A 128 -14.84 -6.60 -2.82
N SER A 129 -14.55 -7.89 -3.02
CA SER A 129 -15.41 -8.99 -2.58
C SER A 129 -14.69 -10.19 -1.98
N GLY A 130 -13.35 -10.24 -2.01
CA GLY A 130 -12.61 -11.46 -1.73
C GLY A 130 -12.93 -12.58 -2.72
N PHE A 131 -13.22 -12.24 -3.97
CA PHE A 131 -13.68 -13.14 -5.02
C PHE A 131 -15.08 -13.76 -4.77
N ASN A 132 -15.91 -13.11 -3.97
CA ASN A 132 -17.26 -13.58 -3.68
C ASN A 132 -18.27 -13.00 -4.69
N SER A 133 -18.78 -13.85 -5.59
CA SER A 133 -19.76 -13.46 -6.62
C SER A 133 -21.17 -13.18 -6.09
N THR A 134 -21.46 -13.58 -4.85
CA THR A 134 -22.79 -13.39 -4.25
C THR A 134 -22.87 -12.19 -3.31
N LEU A 135 -21.77 -11.45 -3.15
CA LEU A 135 -21.72 -10.30 -2.26
C LEU A 135 -22.64 -9.19 -2.77
N VAL A 136 -23.38 -8.58 -1.86
CA VAL A 136 -24.19 -7.38 -2.10
C VAL A 136 -23.69 -6.29 -1.16
N GLY A 137 -23.27 -5.17 -1.72
CA GLY A 137 -22.81 -4.01 -1.00
C GLY A 137 -23.94 -3.11 -0.51
N PRO A 138 -23.62 -2.14 0.34
CA PRO A 138 -24.62 -1.28 1.02
C PRO A 138 -25.35 -0.31 0.08
N HIS A 139 -24.81 -0.02 -1.10
CA HIS A 139 -25.40 0.92 -2.07
C HIS A 139 -25.93 0.17 -3.33
N GLY A 140 -26.09 -1.16 -3.23
CA GLY A 140 -26.57 -1.98 -4.33
C GLY A 140 -25.48 -2.53 -5.24
N GLU A 141 -24.22 -2.35 -4.90
CA GLU A 141 -23.11 -3.04 -5.55
C GLU A 141 -23.33 -4.53 -5.47
N THR A 142 -23.08 -5.25 -6.57
CA THR A 142 -23.39 -6.68 -6.62
C THR A 142 -22.30 -7.45 -7.35
N GLY A 143 -22.07 -8.68 -6.88
CA GLY A 143 -21.18 -9.62 -7.53
C GLY A 143 -19.70 -9.43 -7.19
N ILE A 144 -18.85 -10.11 -7.93
CA ILE A 144 -17.42 -10.24 -7.63
C ILE A 144 -16.66 -8.91 -7.73
N ALA A 145 -17.05 -8.02 -8.65
CA ALA A 145 -16.38 -6.73 -8.87
C ALA A 145 -16.99 -5.59 -8.03
N GLN A 146 -18.13 -5.80 -7.37
CA GLN A 146 -18.83 -4.79 -6.56
C GLN A 146 -18.98 -3.45 -7.28
N LEU A 147 -19.33 -3.50 -8.57
CA LEU A 147 -19.68 -2.30 -9.32
C LEU A 147 -21.07 -1.80 -8.91
N THR A 148 -21.23 -0.48 -8.85
CA THR A 148 -22.56 0.10 -8.63
C THR A 148 -23.50 -0.27 -9.79
N PRO A 149 -24.84 -0.29 -9.60
CA PRO A 149 -25.77 -0.59 -10.67
C PRO A 149 -25.58 0.29 -11.91
N ASP A 150 -25.30 1.57 -11.70
CA ASP A 150 -25.06 2.53 -12.79
C ASP A 150 -23.79 2.20 -13.56
N THR A 151 -22.70 1.91 -12.85
CA THR A 151 -21.41 1.53 -13.46
C THR A 151 -21.56 0.20 -14.21
N PHE A 152 -22.22 -0.79 -13.61
CA PHE A 152 -22.44 -2.06 -14.30
C PHE A 152 -23.35 -1.89 -15.53
N SER A 153 -24.38 -1.06 -15.45
CA SER A 153 -25.24 -0.74 -16.62
C SER A 153 -24.47 -0.12 -17.78
N GLN A 154 -23.44 0.66 -17.48
CA GLN A 154 -22.61 1.32 -18.51
C GLN A 154 -21.58 0.36 -19.12
N TYR A 155 -20.96 -0.50 -18.34
CA TYR A 155 -19.81 -1.32 -18.76
C TYR A 155 -20.12 -2.82 -18.88
N GLY A 156 -21.25 -3.30 -18.34
CA GLY A 156 -21.66 -4.69 -18.42
C GLY A 156 -22.02 -5.12 -19.83
N LYS A 157 -21.63 -6.34 -20.19
CA LYS A 157 -22.01 -7.03 -21.42
C LYS A 157 -22.16 -8.51 -21.09
N ASP A 158 -22.84 -9.25 -21.98
CA ASP A 158 -22.87 -10.71 -21.96
C ASP A 158 -21.52 -11.20 -22.52
N ASP A 159 -20.57 -11.43 -21.62
CA ASP A 159 -19.18 -11.79 -21.97
C ASP A 159 -18.97 -13.32 -22.01
N ASP A 160 -19.96 -14.11 -21.56
CA ASP A 160 -19.93 -15.57 -21.61
C ASP A 160 -20.90 -16.17 -22.65
N ASP A 161 -21.62 -15.30 -23.39
CA ASP A 161 -22.58 -15.67 -24.44
C ASP A 161 -23.76 -16.53 -23.90
N ASN A 162 -24.14 -16.33 -22.64
CA ASN A 162 -25.27 -17.07 -22.03
C ASN A 162 -26.64 -16.42 -22.29
N GLY A 163 -26.69 -15.30 -23.00
CA GLY A 163 -27.89 -14.52 -23.33
C GLY A 163 -28.35 -13.59 -22.22
N LYS A 164 -27.54 -13.35 -21.19
CA LYS A 164 -27.85 -12.49 -20.05
C LYS A 164 -26.65 -11.65 -19.69
N THR A 165 -26.90 -10.40 -19.31
CA THR A 165 -25.87 -9.51 -18.74
C THR A 165 -26.18 -9.32 -17.26
N GLN A 166 -25.35 -9.87 -16.36
CA GLN A 166 -25.62 -9.89 -14.92
C GLN A 166 -24.37 -9.55 -14.09
N ALA A 167 -24.52 -8.64 -13.14
CA ALA A 167 -23.43 -8.30 -12.20
C ALA A 167 -23.03 -9.47 -11.29
N THR A 168 -23.88 -10.45 -11.10
CA THR A 168 -23.61 -11.69 -10.35
C THR A 168 -22.93 -12.76 -11.20
N ASP A 169 -22.87 -12.59 -12.52
CA ASP A 169 -22.06 -13.41 -13.38
C ASP A 169 -20.60 -12.98 -13.28
N ASN A 170 -19.70 -13.93 -13.02
CA ASN A 170 -18.29 -13.63 -12.81
C ASN A 170 -17.64 -13.01 -14.04
N LYS A 171 -17.90 -13.55 -15.22
CA LYS A 171 -17.26 -13.12 -16.45
C LYS A 171 -17.76 -11.74 -16.88
N ASP A 172 -19.07 -11.52 -16.84
CA ASP A 172 -19.69 -10.23 -17.12
C ASP A 172 -19.15 -9.13 -16.17
N SER A 173 -19.10 -9.44 -14.88
CA SER A 173 -18.69 -8.52 -13.82
C SER A 173 -17.19 -8.18 -13.92
N ILE A 174 -16.33 -9.18 -14.13
CA ILE A 174 -14.87 -8.98 -14.26
C ILE A 174 -14.54 -8.21 -15.53
N MET A 175 -15.18 -8.54 -16.66
CA MET A 175 -14.96 -7.84 -17.91
C MET A 175 -15.50 -6.40 -17.88
N ALA A 176 -16.61 -6.16 -17.18
CA ALA A 176 -17.13 -4.82 -16.92
C ALA A 176 -16.14 -3.98 -16.10
N LEU A 177 -15.54 -4.56 -15.04
CA LEU A 177 -14.50 -3.89 -14.28
C LEU A 177 -13.31 -3.50 -15.16
N GLY A 178 -12.84 -4.40 -16.03
CA GLY A 178 -11.76 -4.10 -16.98
C GLY A 178 -12.09 -2.90 -17.86
N ARG A 179 -13.28 -2.87 -18.47
CA ARG A 179 -13.76 -1.73 -19.31
C ARG A 179 -13.83 -0.43 -18.52
N HIS A 180 -14.40 -0.48 -17.34
CA HIS A 180 -14.48 0.69 -16.46
C HIS A 180 -13.09 1.23 -16.09
N MET A 181 -12.16 0.38 -15.71
CA MET A 181 -10.79 0.79 -15.36
C MET A 181 -10.04 1.35 -16.57
N CYS A 182 -10.24 0.79 -17.75
CA CYS A 182 -9.65 1.33 -19.00
C CYS A 182 -10.20 2.72 -19.35
N ASP A 183 -11.47 2.96 -19.12
CA ASP A 183 -12.07 4.28 -19.31
C ASP A 183 -11.50 5.31 -18.31
N LEU A 184 -11.42 4.94 -17.02
CA LEU A 184 -10.79 5.79 -16.00
C LEU A 184 -9.31 6.07 -16.32
N ALA A 185 -8.59 5.09 -16.81
CA ALA A 185 -7.19 5.26 -17.23
C ALA A 185 -7.07 6.22 -18.41
N SER A 186 -7.97 6.14 -19.38
CA SER A 186 -8.04 7.07 -20.53
C SER A 186 -8.33 8.49 -20.06
N GLN A 187 -9.26 8.67 -19.12
CA GLN A 187 -9.55 9.97 -18.52
C GLN A 187 -8.32 10.50 -17.75
N GLY A 188 -7.67 9.65 -16.94
CA GLY A 188 -6.44 10.01 -16.24
C GLY A 188 -5.31 10.43 -17.17
N GLN A 189 -5.11 9.71 -18.28
CA GLN A 189 -4.14 10.08 -19.32
C GLN A 189 -4.48 11.43 -19.93
N THR A 190 -5.75 11.69 -20.23
CA THR A 190 -6.21 12.98 -20.76
C THR A 190 -5.89 14.14 -19.79
N LEU A 191 -6.05 13.94 -18.49
CA LEU A 191 -5.70 14.96 -17.47
C LEU A 191 -4.20 15.23 -17.42
N LEU A 192 -3.37 14.24 -17.70
CA LEU A 192 -1.90 14.40 -17.81
C LEU A 192 -1.53 15.13 -19.11
N ASP A 193 -2.09 14.72 -20.24
CA ASP A 193 -1.78 15.25 -21.58
C ASP A 193 -2.14 16.73 -21.72
N ASN A 194 -3.25 17.15 -21.10
CA ASN A 194 -3.69 18.54 -21.12
C ASN A 194 -3.10 19.40 -19.98
N GLY A 195 -2.21 18.83 -19.16
CA GLY A 195 -1.53 19.53 -18.07
C GLY A 195 -2.41 19.88 -16.86
N THR A 196 -3.64 19.34 -16.77
CA THR A 196 -4.49 19.52 -15.57
C THR A 196 -3.86 18.82 -14.37
N VAL A 197 -3.26 17.65 -14.59
CA VAL A 197 -2.49 16.89 -13.60
C VAL A 197 -1.04 16.83 -14.04
N VAL A 198 -0.13 17.01 -13.10
CA VAL A 198 1.31 16.88 -13.34
C VAL A 198 1.81 15.58 -12.72
N LYS A 199 2.41 14.74 -13.55
CA LYS A 199 3.16 13.57 -13.12
C LYS A 199 4.56 14.01 -12.70
N THR A 200 4.98 13.65 -11.50
CA THR A 200 6.33 13.89 -11.02
C THR A 200 7.02 12.59 -10.63
N THR A 201 8.31 12.51 -10.90
CA THR A 201 9.13 11.37 -10.45
C THR A 201 10.29 11.94 -9.62
N ASP A 202 10.42 11.47 -8.39
CA ASP A 202 11.50 11.88 -7.51
C ASP A 202 12.84 11.18 -7.85
N LYS A 203 13.91 11.57 -7.15
CA LYS A 203 15.26 10.99 -7.33
C LYS A 203 15.33 9.49 -7.00
N ASP A 204 14.38 8.99 -6.21
CA ASP A 204 14.29 7.60 -5.79
C ASP A 204 13.38 6.78 -6.72
N GLY A 205 12.92 7.39 -7.83
CA GLY A 205 12.08 6.76 -8.83
C GLY A 205 10.59 6.65 -8.44
N ASN A 206 10.17 7.27 -7.32
CA ASN A 206 8.76 7.28 -6.96
C ASN A 206 8.00 8.23 -7.89
N THR A 207 7.03 7.70 -8.58
CA THR A 207 6.18 8.48 -9.47
C THR A 207 4.86 8.78 -8.78
N THR A 208 4.48 10.06 -8.76
CA THR A 208 3.17 10.51 -8.31
C THR A 208 2.25 10.72 -9.50
N ASN A 209 0.95 10.51 -9.29
CA ASN A 209 -0.06 10.71 -10.31
C ASN A 209 0.21 9.87 -11.59
N SER A 210 0.61 8.61 -11.45
CA SER A 210 0.64 7.70 -12.59
C SER A 210 -0.77 7.51 -13.14
N VAL A 211 -0.90 7.12 -14.42
CA VAL A 211 -2.20 6.81 -15.03
C VAL A 211 -2.97 5.79 -14.19
N LEU A 212 -2.27 4.77 -13.67
CA LEU A 212 -2.87 3.78 -12.79
C LEU A 212 -3.36 4.39 -11.48
N ASP A 213 -2.57 5.26 -10.83
CA ASP A 213 -3.00 5.89 -9.57
C ASP A 213 -4.22 6.77 -9.76
N LEU A 214 -4.26 7.52 -10.88
CA LEU A 214 -5.41 8.35 -11.24
C LEU A 214 -6.67 7.50 -11.51
N ALA A 215 -6.51 6.37 -12.22
CA ALA A 215 -7.60 5.44 -12.47
C ALA A 215 -8.12 4.79 -11.17
N LEU A 216 -7.23 4.33 -10.31
CA LEU A 216 -7.60 3.75 -9.01
C LEU A 216 -8.30 4.79 -8.10
N ALA A 217 -7.78 6.02 -8.05
CA ALA A 217 -8.42 7.10 -7.31
C ALA A 217 -9.79 7.46 -7.92
N GLY A 218 -9.88 7.51 -9.25
CA GLY A 218 -11.12 7.73 -9.98
C GLY A 218 -12.17 6.65 -9.70
N HIS A 219 -11.77 5.40 -9.60
CA HIS A 219 -12.65 4.31 -9.19
C HIS A 219 -13.16 4.48 -7.74
N ALA A 220 -12.29 4.91 -6.83
CA ALA A 220 -12.65 5.06 -5.41
C ALA A 220 -13.54 6.27 -5.11
N VAL A 221 -13.27 7.42 -5.74
CA VAL A 221 -13.90 8.70 -5.37
C VAL A 221 -14.42 9.51 -6.57
N GLY A 222 -14.36 8.95 -7.78
CA GLY A 222 -14.78 9.59 -9.02
C GLY A 222 -13.70 10.48 -9.66
N MET A 223 -13.71 10.54 -11.02
CA MET A 223 -12.73 11.33 -11.79
C MET A 223 -12.87 12.83 -11.59
N ASP A 224 -14.05 13.33 -11.23
CA ASP A 224 -14.24 14.75 -10.92
C ASP A 224 -13.44 15.16 -9.67
N ALA A 225 -13.37 14.30 -8.65
CA ALA A 225 -12.53 14.54 -7.48
C ALA A 225 -11.03 14.53 -7.84
N VAL A 226 -10.60 13.63 -8.71
CA VAL A 226 -9.22 13.57 -9.23
C VAL A 226 -8.86 14.85 -9.99
N LYS A 227 -9.76 15.31 -10.86
CA LYS A 227 -9.59 16.56 -11.61
C LYS A 227 -9.54 17.78 -10.69
N ALA A 228 -10.44 17.87 -9.73
CA ALA A 228 -10.49 18.97 -8.75
C ALA A 228 -9.22 19.03 -7.88
N ALA A 229 -8.70 17.87 -7.47
CA ALA A 229 -7.46 17.74 -6.70
C ALA A 229 -6.20 17.95 -7.55
N LYS A 230 -6.31 17.97 -8.88
CA LYS A 230 -5.19 17.98 -9.84
C LYS A 230 -4.22 16.82 -9.62
N GLY A 231 -4.74 15.64 -9.32
CA GLY A 231 -4.00 14.42 -9.02
C GLY A 231 -4.78 13.49 -8.13
N VAL A 232 -4.09 12.53 -7.51
CA VAL A 232 -4.72 11.65 -6.51
C VAL A 232 -5.18 12.49 -5.32
N PRO A 233 -6.51 12.52 -5.02
CA PRO A 233 -7.03 13.28 -3.88
C PRO A 233 -6.40 12.84 -2.57
N GLN A 234 -6.08 13.82 -1.70
CA GLN A 234 -5.49 13.55 -0.39
C GLN A 234 -6.54 13.18 0.68
N SER A 235 -7.62 12.51 0.25
CA SER A 235 -8.63 11.93 1.14
C SER A 235 -8.22 10.52 1.56
N ASN A 236 -8.69 10.10 2.74
CA ASN A 236 -8.44 8.74 3.22
C ASN A 236 -8.97 7.68 2.24
N ASP A 237 -10.13 7.91 1.64
CA ASP A 237 -10.76 6.95 0.72
C ASP A 237 -9.90 6.73 -0.53
N ALA A 238 -9.44 7.81 -1.19
CA ALA A 238 -8.61 7.72 -2.38
C ALA A 238 -7.24 7.11 -2.06
N LEU A 239 -6.53 7.64 -1.04
CA LEU A 239 -5.17 7.19 -0.71
C LEU A 239 -5.16 5.74 -0.21
N SER A 240 -6.07 5.38 0.71
CA SER A 240 -6.11 4.01 1.22
C SER A 240 -6.48 3.00 0.15
N TYR A 241 -7.35 3.36 -0.81
CA TYR A 241 -7.69 2.49 -1.91
C TYR A 241 -6.50 2.23 -2.83
N VAL A 242 -5.84 3.30 -3.31
CA VAL A 242 -4.64 3.19 -4.17
C VAL A 242 -3.56 2.35 -3.50
N LEU A 243 -3.26 2.62 -2.23
CA LEU A 243 -2.25 1.89 -1.47
C LEU A 243 -2.63 0.41 -1.25
N ALA A 244 -3.90 0.14 -0.92
CA ALA A 244 -4.38 -1.22 -0.70
C ALA A 244 -4.29 -2.09 -1.96
N ILE A 245 -4.60 -1.53 -3.14
CA ILE A 245 -4.47 -2.25 -4.41
C ILE A 245 -3.00 -2.52 -4.72
N ARG A 246 -2.13 -1.51 -4.62
CA ARG A 246 -0.70 -1.68 -4.87
C ARG A 246 -0.02 -2.66 -3.92
N ALA A 247 -0.43 -2.68 -2.65
CA ALA A 247 0.10 -3.60 -1.65
C ALA A 247 -0.09 -5.09 -2.01
N GLN A 248 -1.05 -5.40 -2.88
CA GLN A 248 -1.31 -6.78 -3.31
C GLN A 248 -0.50 -7.21 -4.53
N PHE A 249 0.18 -6.29 -5.22
CA PHE A 249 0.89 -6.62 -6.46
C PHE A 249 1.94 -7.71 -6.27
N ALA A 250 2.71 -7.69 -5.18
CA ALA A 250 3.71 -8.71 -4.90
C ALA A 250 3.09 -10.11 -4.74
N LYS A 251 1.91 -10.20 -4.12
CA LYS A 251 1.14 -11.45 -4.02
C LYS A 251 0.79 -12.00 -5.40
N TYR A 252 0.20 -11.15 -6.24
CA TYR A 252 -0.31 -11.56 -7.54
C TYR A 252 0.78 -11.73 -8.61
N GLN A 253 2.01 -11.29 -8.34
CA GLN A 253 3.20 -11.60 -9.13
C GLN A 253 3.98 -12.84 -8.62
N GLY A 254 3.50 -13.50 -7.57
CA GLY A 254 4.17 -14.66 -6.99
C GLY A 254 5.45 -14.35 -6.19
N ILE A 255 5.79 -13.07 -5.98
CA ILE A 255 7.02 -12.67 -5.26
C ILE A 255 6.88 -12.90 -3.75
N ALA A 256 5.67 -12.81 -3.22
CA ALA A 256 5.38 -13.05 -1.80
C ALA A 256 5.03 -14.53 -1.50
N ALA A 257 5.04 -15.41 -2.50
CA ALA A 257 4.82 -16.83 -2.29
C ALA A 257 6.07 -17.49 -1.69
N PRO A 258 5.94 -18.39 -0.69
CA PRO A 258 7.07 -19.19 -0.26
C PRO A 258 7.61 -19.98 -1.46
N PRO A 259 8.95 -20.20 -1.58
CA PRO A 259 9.51 -20.91 -2.70
C PRO A 259 8.83 -22.26 -2.90
N SER A 260 8.45 -22.57 -4.16
CA SER A 260 7.80 -23.83 -4.52
C SER A 260 8.71 -25.00 -4.10
N GLY A 261 8.30 -25.73 -3.07
CA GLY A 261 9.09 -26.82 -2.47
C GLY A 261 9.32 -26.70 -0.96
N ALA A 262 8.93 -25.61 -0.32
CA ALA A 262 8.89 -25.55 1.14
C ALA A 262 7.78 -26.49 1.65
N THR A 263 8.12 -27.72 1.96
CA THR A 263 7.23 -28.64 2.70
C THR A 263 6.89 -27.98 4.02
N PRO A 264 5.62 -27.84 4.40
CA PRO A 264 5.26 -27.35 5.73
C PRO A 264 5.99 -28.19 6.76
N GLY A 265 6.83 -27.54 7.58
CA GLY A 265 7.63 -28.24 8.58
C GLY A 265 6.71 -29.08 9.45
N VAL A 266 6.87 -30.40 9.39
CA VAL A 266 6.25 -31.34 10.31
C VAL A 266 6.77 -31.00 11.68
N THR A 267 5.92 -30.41 12.52
CA THR A 267 6.22 -30.21 13.94
C THR A 267 6.59 -31.58 14.52
N PRO A 268 7.79 -31.77 15.11
CA PRO A 268 8.13 -33.04 15.71
C PRO A 268 7.17 -33.30 16.88
N THR A 269 6.35 -34.33 16.72
CA THR A 269 5.51 -34.84 17.80
C THR A 269 6.44 -35.35 18.89
N SER A 270 6.53 -34.66 20.01
CA SER A 270 7.21 -35.12 21.20
C SER A 270 6.47 -36.35 21.74
N THR A 271 7.06 -37.52 21.56
CA THR A 271 6.62 -38.78 22.16
C THR A 271 6.84 -38.66 23.68
N PRO A 272 5.83 -38.79 24.53
CA PRO A 272 6.06 -38.86 25.96
C PRO A 272 6.74 -40.21 26.29
N THR A 273 7.99 -40.14 26.77
CA THR A 273 8.67 -41.29 27.35
C THR A 273 7.98 -41.65 28.66
N GLY A 274 7.23 -42.71 28.65
CA GLY A 274 6.70 -43.33 29.87
C GLY A 274 7.85 -43.97 30.65
N THR A 275 8.02 -43.53 31.87
CA THR A 275 8.86 -44.22 32.88
C THR A 275 7.97 -45.15 33.70
N ASN A 276 8.30 -46.45 33.69
CA ASN A 276 7.89 -47.44 34.70
C ASN A 276 8.59 -47.14 36.02
#